data_00da1624005d60a862646709d9cca4ce
#
_entry.id   00da1624005d60a862646709d9cca4ce
#
_cell.length_a   1.000
_cell.length_b   1.000
_cell.length_c   1.000
_cell.angle_alpha   90.00
_cell.angle_beta   90.00
_cell.angle_gamma   90.00
#
_symmetry.space_group_name_H-M   'P 1'
#
loop_
_entity.id
_entity.type
_entity.pdbx_description
1 polymer ?
#
loop_
_entity_poly.entity_id
_entity_poly.type
_entity_poly.pdbx_seq_one_letter_code
_entity_poly.pdbx_strand_id
1 'polypeptide(L)'
;KTFIGAAEKGLLPKPKCIVYTNLACDANLLTFQRLAEFFHVPVFSIDVPSAQTSENVAYVAAQLRALRGFLEQTTGHQIDEGRLVQRVKRGYKTLQQFDAFQSARADRFIPSDLVSPLYSGMTNNILLGTEEEALYTEKLLQDVKKAPPKKGKHIYWMHTLPFWSDAEKDALLLNDDAQIVGCELSQATDISRHSEDPYEEMAMRLIYHALNGPISRRINAGIRHAKQAGADGV
;
A
#
# COMPACT_ATOMS: atom_id res chain seq x y z
N LYS A 1 -18.47 -5.72 6.21
CA LYS A 1 -19.33 -6.65 6.96
C LYS A 1 -18.52 -7.60 7.86
N THR A 2 -17.43 -8.19 7.39
CA THR A 2 -16.61 -9.15 8.15
C THR A 2 -16.09 -8.56 9.46
N PHE A 3 -15.53 -7.34 9.44
CA PHE A 3 -15.01 -6.68 10.64
C PHE A 3 -16.10 -6.41 11.68
N ILE A 4 -17.28 -5.95 11.25
CA ILE A 4 -18.42 -5.70 12.17
C ILE A 4 -18.87 -7.01 12.78
N GLY A 5 -19.05 -8.08 11.99
CA GLY A 5 -19.43 -9.40 12.51
C GLY A 5 -18.38 -10.00 13.45
N ALA A 6 -17.09 -9.76 13.20
CA ALA A 6 -16.03 -10.17 14.11
C ALA A 6 -16.07 -9.39 15.44
N ALA A 7 -16.34 -8.07 15.39
CA ALA A 7 -16.50 -7.24 16.57
C ALA A 7 -17.69 -7.70 17.43
N GLU A 8 -18.84 -7.93 16.81
CA GLU A 8 -20.05 -8.44 17.47
C GLU A 8 -19.84 -9.80 18.16
N LYS A 9 -18.98 -10.64 17.58
CA LYS A 9 -18.62 -11.94 18.16
C LYS A 9 -17.48 -11.87 19.19
N GLY A 10 -16.99 -10.67 19.52
CA GLY A 10 -15.88 -10.48 20.45
C GLY A 10 -14.52 -11.00 19.94
N LEU A 11 -14.37 -11.18 18.62
CA LEU A 11 -13.13 -11.66 17.99
C LEU A 11 -12.10 -10.55 17.75
N LEU A 12 -12.49 -9.29 17.90
CA LEU A 12 -11.60 -8.14 17.77
C LEU A 12 -11.34 -7.50 19.14
N PRO A 13 -10.08 -7.18 19.47
CA PRO A 13 -9.79 -6.41 20.67
C PRO A 13 -10.36 -4.99 20.54
N LYS A 14 -10.80 -4.42 21.66
CA LYS A 14 -11.26 -3.02 21.69
C LYS A 14 -10.09 -2.08 21.35
N PRO A 15 -10.17 -1.28 20.27
CA PRO A 15 -9.13 -0.32 19.93
C PRO A 15 -9.18 0.88 20.87
N LYS A 16 -8.07 1.66 20.98
CA LYS A 16 -8.06 2.96 21.67
C LYS A 16 -8.73 4.05 20.84
N CYS A 17 -8.58 3.98 19.52
CA CYS A 17 -9.21 4.87 18.54
C CYS A 17 -9.28 4.17 17.19
N ILE A 18 -10.00 4.76 16.25
CA ILE A 18 -10.04 4.34 14.86
C ILE A 18 -9.61 5.50 13.97
N VAL A 19 -8.64 5.22 13.07
CA VAL A 19 -8.21 6.15 12.03
C VAL A 19 -8.53 5.55 10.67
N TYR A 20 -9.14 6.32 9.79
CA TYR A 20 -9.45 5.87 8.44
C TYR A 20 -9.38 7.01 7.42
N THR A 21 -9.46 6.68 6.15
CA THR A 21 -9.48 7.61 5.03
C THR A 21 -10.61 7.27 4.06
N ASN A 22 -11.09 8.26 3.29
CA ASN A 22 -12.01 8.06 2.17
C ASN A 22 -11.30 7.53 0.90
N LEU A 23 -9.96 7.40 0.93
CA LEU A 23 -9.22 6.93 -0.22
C LEU A 23 -9.59 5.48 -0.56
N ALA A 24 -9.91 5.27 -1.84
CA ALA A 24 -10.19 4.05 -2.56
C ALA A 24 -11.53 3.37 -2.30
N CYS A 25 -12.24 3.59 -1.18
CA CYS A 25 -13.48 2.86 -0.94
C CYS A 25 -14.41 3.54 0.06
N ASP A 26 -15.55 4.05 -0.40
CA ASP A 26 -16.56 4.66 0.46
C ASP A 26 -17.17 3.67 1.47
N ALA A 27 -17.19 2.38 1.16
CA ALA A 27 -17.66 1.36 2.10
C ALA A 27 -16.80 1.29 3.38
N ASN A 28 -15.54 1.69 3.30
CA ASN A 28 -14.66 1.76 4.47
C ASN A 28 -15.11 2.86 5.43
N LEU A 29 -15.57 4.01 4.94
CA LEU A 29 -16.09 5.10 5.76
C LEU A 29 -17.19 4.59 6.70
N LEU A 30 -18.23 3.96 6.12
CA LEU A 30 -19.34 3.42 6.89
C LEU A 30 -18.90 2.31 7.85
N THR A 31 -18.01 1.42 7.40
CA THR A 31 -17.53 0.31 8.22
C THR A 31 -16.80 0.81 9.45
N PHE A 32 -15.87 1.75 9.29
CA PHE A 32 -15.05 2.24 10.40
C PHE A 32 -15.81 3.20 11.32
N GLN A 33 -16.77 3.97 10.81
CA GLN A 33 -17.70 4.74 11.63
C GLN A 33 -18.54 3.82 12.54
N ARG A 34 -19.13 2.76 11.97
CA ARG A 34 -19.92 1.78 12.75
C ARG A 34 -19.07 1.04 13.79
N LEU A 35 -17.82 0.71 13.47
CA LEU A 35 -16.91 0.11 14.45
C LEU A 35 -16.57 1.08 15.59
N ALA A 36 -16.35 2.36 15.30
CA ALA A 36 -16.12 3.38 16.32
C ALA A 36 -17.33 3.55 17.28
N GLU A 37 -18.54 3.57 16.70
CA GLU A 37 -19.78 3.59 17.48
C GLU A 37 -19.91 2.33 18.36
N PHE A 38 -19.68 1.14 17.76
CA PHE A 38 -19.78 -0.14 18.48
C PHE A 38 -18.81 -0.22 19.66
N PHE A 39 -17.57 0.20 19.47
CA PHE A 39 -16.54 0.17 20.52
C PHE A 39 -16.58 1.39 21.45
N HIS A 40 -17.38 2.42 21.13
CA HIS A 40 -17.39 3.71 21.85
C HIS A 40 -15.99 4.29 22.00
N VAL A 41 -15.30 4.49 20.85
CA VAL A 41 -13.93 5.02 20.82
C VAL A 41 -13.84 6.27 19.92
N PRO A 42 -12.86 7.16 20.18
CA PRO A 42 -12.61 8.31 19.33
C PRO A 42 -12.24 7.90 17.89
N VAL A 43 -12.58 8.77 16.94
CA VAL A 43 -12.32 8.54 15.52
C VAL A 43 -11.63 9.76 14.91
N PHE A 44 -10.72 9.50 13.97
CA PHE A 44 -10.12 10.51 13.11
C PHE A 44 -10.26 10.06 11.64
N SER A 45 -10.88 10.91 10.82
CA SER A 45 -11.04 10.69 9.38
C SER A 45 -10.07 11.59 8.62
N ILE A 46 -9.33 11.00 7.67
CA ILE A 46 -8.50 11.75 6.74
C ILE A 46 -9.27 11.87 5.43
N ASP A 47 -9.63 13.09 5.07
CA ASP A 47 -10.27 13.40 3.80
C ASP A 47 -9.19 13.64 2.72
N VAL A 48 -9.22 12.82 1.67
CA VAL A 48 -8.26 12.86 0.55
C VAL A 48 -8.98 13.33 -0.69
N PRO A 49 -8.82 14.61 -1.10
CA PRO A 49 -9.41 15.12 -2.33
C PRO A 49 -8.91 14.39 -3.57
N SER A 50 -9.78 14.26 -4.57
CA SER A 50 -9.45 13.55 -5.83
C SER A 50 -8.54 14.34 -6.77
N ALA A 51 -8.49 15.66 -6.66
CA ALA A 51 -7.64 16.51 -7.49
C ALA A 51 -6.18 16.54 -6.99
N GLN A 52 -5.24 16.36 -7.91
CA GLN A 52 -3.80 16.32 -7.59
C GLN A 52 -3.20 17.72 -7.71
N THR A 53 -3.44 18.57 -6.72
CA THR A 53 -2.93 19.94 -6.64
C THR A 53 -2.05 20.12 -5.41
N SER A 54 -1.22 21.16 -5.41
CA SER A 54 -0.40 21.55 -4.24
C SER A 54 -1.26 21.94 -3.04
N GLU A 55 -2.40 22.58 -3.29
CA GLU A 55 -3.35 22.99 -2.26
C GLU A 55 -3.94 21.75 -1.55
N ASN A 56 -4.28 20.71 -2.32
CA ASN A 56 -4.78 19.46 -1.76
C ASN A 56 -3.70 18.68 -1.01
N VAL A 57 -2.44 18.74 -1.43
CA VAL A 57 -1.32 18.20 -0.65
C VAL A 57 -1.20 18.93 0.68
N ALA A 58 -1.21 20.28 0.67
CA ALA A 58 -1.15 21.09 1.89
C ALA A 58 -2.35 20.80 2.82
N TYR A 59 -3.54 20.66 2.27
CA TYR A 59 -4.76 20.30 3.02
C TYR A 59 -4.63 18.96 3.73
N VAL A 60 -4.17 17.92 3.04
CA VAL A 60 -3.96 16.58 3.65
C VAL A 60 -2.81 16.62 4.64
N ALA A 61 -1.72 17.35 4.36
CA ALA A 61 -0.61 17.49 5.29
C ALA A 61 -1.05 18.17 6.61
N ALA A 62 -1.94 19.16 6.55
CA ALA A 62 -2.52 19.79 7.74
C ALA A 62 -3.36 18.77 8.56
N GLN A 63 -4.13 17.90 7.91
CA GLN A 63 -4.87 16.84 8.61
C GLN A 63 -3.93 15.83 9.26
N LEU A 64 -2.81 15.47 8.60
CA LEU A 64 -1.82 14.55 9.19
C LEU A 64 -1.12 15.16 10.41
N ARG A 65 -0.88 16.49 10.43
CA ARG A 65 -0.41 17.20 11.64
C ARG A 65 -1.45 17.17 12.76
N ALA A 66 -2.74 17.36 12.43
CA ALA A 66 -3.84 17.25 13.38
C ALA A 66 -4.00 15.80 13.90
N LEU A 67 -3.81 14.81 13.03
CA LEU A 67 -3.82 13.37 13.40
C LEU A 67 -2.73 13.08 14.44
N ARG A 68 -1.53 13.67 14.31
CA ARG A 68 -0.49 13.53 15.32
C ARG A 68 -1.02 13.94 16.70
N GLY A 69 -1.57 15.15 16.84
CA GLY A 69 -2.14 15.63 18.11
C GLY A 69 -3.25 14.74 18.65
N PHE A 70 -4.14 14.25 17.75
CA PHE A 70 -5.18 13.29 18.10
C PHE A 70 -4.60 11.98 18.67
N LEU A 71 -3.57 11.44 18.05
CA LEU A 71 -2.93 10.20 18.50
C LEU A 71 -2.20 10.41 19.84
N GLU A 72 -1.47 11.51 20.00
CA GLU A 72 -0.79 11.85 21.26
C GLU A 72 -1.80 11.96 22.42
N GLN A 73 -2.91 12.66 22.20
CA GLN A 73 -3.97 12.81 23.18
C GLN A 73 -4.65 11.49 23.54
N THR A 74 -4.95 10.67 22.52
CA THR A 74 -5.70 9.41 22.70
C THR A 74 -4.85 8.31 23.31
N THR A 75 -3.56 8.26 22.97
CA THR A 75 -2.66 7.19 23.44
C THR A 75 -1.89 7.54 24.69
N GLY A 76 -1.74 8.84 24.99
CA GLY A 76 -0.89 9.35 26.07
C GLY A 76 0.60 9.32 25.74
N HIS A 77 0.98 9.05 24.48
CA HIS A 77 2.37 8.98 24.04
C HIS A 77 2.69 10.13 23.09
N GLN A 78 3.82 10.81 23.34
CA GLN A 78 4.32 11.84 22.43
C GLN A 78 4.98 11.20 21.20
N ILE A 79 4.75 11.78 20.03
CA ILE A 79 5.38 11.38 18.77
C ILE A 79 6.67 12.18 18.60
N ASP A 80 7.80 11.49 18.59
CA ASP A 80 9.10 12.08 18.33
C ASP A 80 9.22 12.49 16.85
N GLU A 81 9.32 13.79 16.60
CA GLU A 81 9.40 14.37 15.26
C GLU A 81 10.65 13.92 14.52
N GLY A 82 11.79 13.81 15.18
CA GLY A 82 13.03 13.36 14.57
C GLY A 82 12.92 11.92 14.06
N ARG A 83 12.28 11.05 14.85
CA ARG A 83 12.00 9.67 14.43
C ARG A 83 10.97 9.62 13.29
N LEU A 84 9.96 10.49 13.29
CA LEU A 84 9.00 10.58 12.20
C LEU A 84 9.71 10.94 10.89
N VAL A 85 10.52 11.99 10.88
CA VAL A 85 11.31 12.40 9.71
C VAL A 85 12.18 11.26 9.20
N GLN A 86 12.90 10.59 10.09
CA GLN A 86 13.76 9.46 9.70
C GLN A 86 12.96 8.32 9.08
N ARG A 87 11.80 7.96 9.64
CA ARG A 87 10.93 6.92 9.12
C ARG A 87 10.36 7.26 7.75
N VAL A 88 9.91 8.50 7.56
CA VAL A 88 9.37 8.96 6.28
C VAL A 88 10.45 8.96 5.20
N LYS A 89 11.65 9.46 5.49
CA LYS A 89 12.80 9.40 4.56
C LYS A 89 13.21 7.97 4.21
N ARG A 90 13.25 7.08 5.19
CA ARG A 90 13.51 5.66 4.96
C ARG A 90 12.44 5.05 4.07
N GLY A 91 11.16 5.31 4.35
CA GLY A 91 10.04 4.82 3.55
C GLY A 91 10.11 5.27 2.09
N TYR A 92 10.43 6.53 1.83
CA TYR A 92 10.64 7.02 0.47
C TYR A 92 11.75 6.26 -0.27
N LYS A 93 12.91 6.08 0.37
CA LYS A 93 14.01 5.28 -0.19
C LYS A 93 13.61 3.82 -0.45
N THR A 94 12.84 3.23 0.47
CA THR A 94 12.35 1.85 0.32
C THR A 94 11.41 1.72 -0.88
N LEU A 95 10.53 2.69 -1.09
CA LEU A 95 9.65 2.71 -2.28
C LEU A 95 10.45 2.84 -3.59
N GLN A 96 11.51 3.64 -3.63
CA GLN A 96 12.41 3.72 -4.78
C GLN A 96 13.09 2.37 -5.07
N GLN A 97 13.54 1.67 -4.03
CA GLN A 97 14.15 0.35 -4.16
C GLN A 97 13.14 -0.69 -4.64
N PHE A 98 11.90 -0.61 -4.17
CA PHE A 98 10.83 -1.50 -4.61
C PHE A 98 10.46 -1.25 -6.08
N ASP A 99 10.40 -0.01 -6.52
CA ASP A 99 10.19 0.35 -7.94
C ASP A 99 11.32 -0.19 -8.83
N ALA A 100 12.57 -0.06 -8.38
CA ALA A 100 13.72 -0.64 -9.06
C ALA A 100 13.67 -2.18 -9.11
N PHE A 101 13.18 -2.84 -8.03
CA PHE A 101 12.92 -4.28 -8.01
C PHE A 101 11.86 -4.68 -9.04
N GLN A 102 10.75 -3.95 -9.11
CA GLN A 102 9.68 -4.22 -10.08
C GLN A 102 10.17 -4.10 -11.53
N SER A 103 11.01 -3.11 -11.81
CA SER A 103 11.64 -2.96 -13.13
C SER A 103 12.64 -4.09 -13.43
N ALA A 104 13.47 -4.45 -12.45
CA ALA A 104 14.50 -5.48 -12.63
C ALA A 104 13.90 -6.89 -12.82
N ARG A 105 12.70 -7.15 -12.30
CA ARG A 105 12.06 -8.47 -12.44
C ARG A 105 11.46 -8.73 -13.83
N ALA A 106 11.31 -7.70 -14.67
CA ALA A 106 10.67 -7.82 -15.99
C ALA A 106 11.31 -8.92 -16.85
N ASP A 107 12.64 -9.06 -16.80
CA ASP A 107 13.41 -10.03 -17.55
C ASP A 107 13.90 -11.22 -16.70
N ARG A 108 13.33 -11.42 -15.53
CA ARG A 108 13.79 -12.42 -14.55
C ARG A 108 12.67 -13.38 -14.18
N PHE A 109 13.07 -14.61 -13.90
CA PHE A 109 12.18 -15.61 -13.30
C PHE A 109 12.29 -15.56 -11.79
N ILE A 110 11.19 -15.22 -11.13
CA ILE A 110 11.06 -15.30 -9.67
C ILE A 110 9.82 -16.14 -9.39
N PRO A 111 9.99 -17.33 -8.81
CA PRO A 111 8.84 -18.15 -8.40
C PRO A 111 7.90 -17.30 -7.53
N SER A 112 6.64 -17.28 -7.90
CA SER A 112 5.61 -16.55 -7.15
C SER A 112 4.32 -17.38 -7.14
N ASP A 113 3.54 -17.17 -6.10
CA ASP A 113 2.18 -17.68 -6.03
C ASP A 113 1.18 -16.52 -6.20
N LEU A 114 -0.12 -16.85 -6.12
CA LEU A 114 -1.19 -15.87 -6.27
C LEU A 114 -1.14 -14.76 -5.21
N VAL A 115 -0.62 -15.04 -4.02
CA VAL A 115 -0.65 -14.11 -2.89
C VAL A 115 0.65 -13.32 -2.68
N SER A 116 1.77 -13.75 -3.28
CA SER A 116 3.06 -13.07 -3.15
C SER A 116 3.04 -11.58 -3.47
N PRO A 117 2.38 -11.10 -4.56
CA PRO A 117 2.28 -9.68 -4.84
C PRO A 117 1.44 -8.92 -3.81
N LEU A 118 0.42 -9.57 -3.25
CA LEU A 118 -0.40 -8.98 -2.20
C LEU A 118 0.39 -8.80 -0.91
N TYR A 119 1.15 -9.81 -0.49
CA TYR A 119 2.04 -9.71 0.67
C TYR A 119 3.11 -8.64 0.49
N SER A 120 3.72 -8.54 -0.69
CA SER A 120 4.66 -7.45 -0.98
C SER A 120 4.02 -6.07 -0.83
N GLY A 121 2.79 -5.90 -1.34
CA GLY A 121 2.04 -4.66 -1.19
C GLY A 121 1.66 -4.37 0.25
N MET A 122 1.23 -5.36 1.01
CA MET A 122 0.91 -5.22 2.44
C MET A 122 2.16 -4.83 3.24
N THR A 123 3.29 -5.49 3.00
CA THR A 123 4.57 -5.17 3.66
C THR A 123 4.96 -3.72 3.39
N ASN A 124 4.94 -3.30 2.13
CA ASN A 124 5.26 -1.93 1.72
C ASN A 124 4.31 -0.87 2.30
N ASN A 125 3.08 -1.21 2.64
CA ASN A 125 2.13 -0.26 3.20
C ASN A 125 2.10 -0.28 4.74
N ILE A 126 2.14 -1.47 5.35
CA ILE A 126 2.00 -1.63 6.80
C ILE A 126 3.32 -1.34 7.53
N LEU A 127 4.45 -1.80 6.98
CA LEU A 127 5.76 -1.70 7.59
C LEU A 127 6.61 -0.54 7.05
N LEU A 128 6.05 0.27 6.17
CA LEU A 128 6.79 1.34 5.49
C LEU A 128 7.52 2.26 6.48
N GLY A 129 8.81 2.44 6.22
CA GLY A 129 9.70 3.24 7.05
C GLY A 129 10.31 2.51 8.24
N THR A 130 10.00 1.22 8.45
CA THR A 130 10.72 0.38 9.41
C THR A 130 12.08 -0.07 8.86
N GLU A 131 12.95 -0.56 9.74
CA GLU A 131 14.25 -1.11 9.34
C GLU A 131 14.08 -2.46 8.67
N GLU A 132 13.15 -3.25 9.18
CA GLU A 132 12.82 -4.58 8.67
C GLU A 132 12.36 -4.52 7.21
N GLU A 133 11.47 -3.57 6.89
CA GLU A 133 11.01 -3.40 5.52
C GLU A 133 12.12 -2.91 4.58
N ALA A 134 12.94 -1.95 5.03
CA ALA A 134 14.06 -1.46 4.24
C ALA A 134 15.03 -2.60 3.90
N LEU A 135 15.36 -3.45 4.89
CA LEU A 135 16.21 -4.62 4.70
C LEU A 135 15.58 -5.66 3.76
N TYR A 136 14.28 -5.93 3.94
CA TYR A 136 13.53 -6.85 3.07
C TYR A 136 13.57 -6.38 1.61
N THR A 137 13.27 -5.12 1.35
CA THR A 137 13.22 -4.56 -0.01
C THR A 137 14.60 -4.48 -0.64
N GLU A 138 15.63 -4.14 0.13
CA GLU A 138 17.02 -4.18 -0.33
C GLU A 138 17.41 -5.60 -0.75
N LYS A 139 17.05 -6.60 0.05
CA LYS A 139 17.31 -8.01 -0.28
C LYS A 139 16.56 -8.46 -1.52
N LEU A 140 15.31 -8.10 -1.68
CA LEU A 140 14.55 -8.37 -2.92
C LEU A 140 15.26 -7.82 -4.14
N LEU A 141 15.74 -6.57 -4.08
CA LEU A 141 16.46 -5.92 -5.18
C LEU A 141 17.82 -6.57 -5.46
N GLN A 142 18.51 -7.10 -4.45
CA GLN A 142 19.75 -7.85 -4.62
C GLN A 142 19.51 -9.23 -5.23
N ASP A 143 18.47 -9.94 -4.78
CA ASP A 143 18.18 -11.31 -5.21
C ASP A 143 17.62 -11.35 -6.65
N VAL A 144 16.79 -10.37 -7.04
CA VAL A 144 16.27 -10.29 -8.42
C VAL A 144 17.40 -10.16 -9.44
N LYS A 145 18.49 -9.45 -9.12
CA LYS A 145 19.63 -9.29 -10.02
C LYS A 145 20.36 -10.61 -10.30
N LYS A 146 20.26 -11.57 -9.37
CA LYS A 146 20.87 -12.90 -9.47
C LYS A 146 19.91 -13.96 -10.01
N ALA A 147 18.62 -13.61 -10.12
CA ALA A 147 17.59 -14.54 -10.60
C ALA A 147 17.86 -14.96 -12.04
N PRO A 148 17.48 -16.18 -12.44
CA PRO A 148 17.65 -16.66 -13.80
C PRO A 148 16.81 -15.83 -14.78
N PRO A 149 17.11 -15.90 -16.10
CA PRO A 149 16.31 -15.24 -17.12
C PRO A 149 14.85 -15.61 -17.07
N LYS A 150 13.98 -14.71 -17.51
CA LYS A 150 12.53 -14.92 -17.61
C LYS A 150 12.20 -16.25 -18.29
N LYS A 151 11.28 -16.99 -17.71
CA LYS A 151 10.60 -18.14 -18.31
C LYS A 151 9.11 -18.07 -18.00
N GLY A 152 8.31 -18.71 -18.84
CA GLY A 152 6.86 -18.68 -18.71
C GLY A 152 6.24 -17.31 -19.01
N LYS A 153 4.99 -17.14 -18.65
CA LYS A 153 4.22 -15.93 -18.84
C LYS A 153 4.20 -15.07 -17.59
N HIS A 154 4.44 -13.79 -17.74
CA HIS A 154 4.26 -12.81 -16.68
C HIS A 154 2.83 -12.25 -16.73
N ILE A 155 2.10 -12.35 -15.64
CA ILE A 155 0.72 -11.90 -15.50
C ILE A 155 0.67 -10.74 -14.50
N TYR A 156 0.09 -9.62 -14.90
CA TYR A 156 -0.25 -8.52 -14.00
C TYR A 156 -1.71 -8.64 -13.59
N TRP A 157 -1.97 -8.74 -12.29
CA TRP A 157 -3.33 -8.96 -11.79
C TRP A 157 -4.04 -7.66 -11.49
N MET A 158 -5.23 -7.50 -12.05
CA MET A 158 -6.09 -6.35 -11.76
C MET A 158 -7.02 -6.63 -10.58
N HIS A 159 -7.17 -5.64 -9.70
CA HIS A 159 -8.04 -5.69 -8.53
C HIS A 159 -7.64 -6.78 -7.51
N THR A 160 -8.64 -7.35 -6.80
CA THR A 160 -8.41 -8.30 -5.70
C THR A 160 -8.00 -9.66 -6.20
N LEU A 161 -6.93 -10.19 -5.64
CA LEU A 161 -6.49 -11.56 -5.90
C LEU A 161 -7.47 -12.55 -5.24
N PRO A 162 -7.91 -13.63 -5.92
CA PRO A 162 -8.87 -14.60 -5.38
C PRO A 162 -8.19 -15.61 -4.44
N PHE A 163 -7.54 -15.12 -3.39
CA PHE A 163 -6.80 -15.94 -2.42
C PHE A 163 -7.69 -16.94 -1.64
N TRP A 164 -9.01 -16.83 -1.79
CA TRP A 164 -9.99 -17.77 -1.24
C TRP A 164 -10.32 -18.94 -2.19
N SER A 165 -9.87 -18.91 -3.43
CA SER A 165 -10.10 -19.94 -4.42
C SER A 165 -8.92 -20.90 -4.50
N ASP A 166 -9.16 -22.16 -4.15
CA ASP A 166 -8.10 -23.18 -4.15
C ASP A 166 -7.66 -23.55 -5.57
N ALA A 167 -8.59 -23.54 -6.54
CA ALA A 167 -8.27 -23.86 -7.92
C ALA A 167 -7.26 -22.89 -8.54
N GLU A 168 -7.44 -21.59 -8.35
CA GLU A 168 -6.50 -20.58 -8.85
C GLU A 168 -5.20 -20.59 -8.07
N LYS A 169 -5.23 -20.84 -6.74
CA LYS A 169 -4.02 -21.00 -5.95
C LYS A 169 -3.18 -22.17 -6.45
N ASP A 170 -3.79 -23.32 -6.65
CA ASP A 170 -3.09 -24.53 -7.11
C ASP A 170 -2.53 -24.36 -8.53
N ALA A 171 -3.29 -23.72 -9.42
CA ALA A 171 -2.86 -23.47 -10.79
C ALA A 171 -1.67 -22.50 -10.90
N LEU A 172 -1.52 -21.59 -9.94
CA LEU A 172 -0.51 -20.52 -9.93
C LEU A 172 0.56 -20.69 -8.85
N LEU A 173 0.53 -21.81 -8.10
CA LEU A 173 1.48 -22.05 -7.01
C LEU A 173 2.87 -22.33 -7.55
N LEU A 174 3.77 -21.36 -7.43
CA LEU A 174 5.18 -21.46 -7.80
C LEU A 174 5.39 -22.09 -9.21
N ASN A 175 4.46 -21.79 -10.11
CA ASN A 175 4.38 -22.38 -11.44
C ASN A 175 5.48 -21.83 -12.36
N ASP A 176 6.11 -22.71 -13.14
CA ASP A 176 7.15 -22.35 -14.10
C ASP A 176 6.58 -21.71 -15.38
N ASP A 177 5.33 -22.00 -15.72
CA ASP A 177 4.68 -21.54 -16.95
C ASP A 177 4.02 -20.15 -16.81
N ALA A 178 3.67 -19.77 -15.58
CA ALA A 178 3.03 -18.48 -15.31
C ALA A 178 3.43 -17.92 -13.94
N GLN A 179 3.76 -16.64 -13.87
CA GLN A 179 4.05 -15.91 -12.62
C GLN A 179 3.18 -14.67 -12.51
N ILE A 180 2.64 -14.44 -11.33
CA ILE A 180 2.03 -13.13 -11.00
C ILE A 180 3.15 -12.15 -10.67
N VAL A 181 3.42 -11.21 -11.57
CA VAL A 181 4.54 -10.27 -11.42
C VAL A 181 4.17 -8.98 -10.71
N GLY A 182 2.90 -8.76 -10.44
CA GLY A 182 2.40 -7.62 -9.69
C GLY A 182 0.88 -7.63 -9.66
N CYS A 183 0.32 -6.87 -8.76
CA CYS A 183 -1.12 -6.62 -8.76
C CYS A 183 -1.39 -5.13 -8.51
N GLU A 184 -2.57 -4.67 -8.94
CA GLU A 184 -2.97 -3.29 -8.77
C GLU A 184 -2.91 -2.81 -7.32
N LEU A 185 -3.29 -3.67 -6.37
CA LEU A 185 -3.32 -3.33 -4.94
C LEU A 185 -1.94 -3.31 -4.29
N SER A 186 -0.91 -3.87 -4.93
CA SER A 186 0.47 -3.86 -4.43
C SER A 186 1.31 -2.73 -4.98
N GLN A 187 0.75 -1.91 -5.87
CA GLN A 187 1.52 -0.84 -6.51
C GLN A 187 1.62 0.38 -5.61
N ALA A 188 2.83 0.88 -5.52
CA ALA A 188 3.11 2.09 -4.78
C ALA A 188 2.55 3.33 -5.48
N THR A 189 2.45 4.39 -4.72
CA THR A 189 2.19 5.75 -5.18
C THR A 189 3.27 6.19 -6.18
N ASP A 190 2.95 7.16 -7.01
CA ASP A 190 3.92 7.85 -7.86
C ASP A 190 5.03 8.47 -7.00
N ILE A 191 6.24 7.92 -7.09
CA ILE A 191 7.44 8.35 -6.35
C ILE A 191 8.26 9.43 -7.07
N SER A 192 7.79 9.93 -8.21
CA SER A 192 8.47 11.01 -8.94
C SER A 192 8.44 12.35 -8.20
N ARG A 193 7.61 12.48 -7.19
CA ARG A 193 7.44 13.66 -6.35
C ARG A 193 7.97 13.39 -4.96
N HIS A 194 8.62 14.39 -4.38
CA HIS A 194 9.24 14.30 -3.06
C HIS A 194 9.14 15.64 -2.32
N SER A 195 8.99 15.57 -1.00
CA SER A 195 9.10 16.70 -0.08
C SER A 195 10.00 16.35 1.11
N GLU A 196 10.77 17.33 1.57
CA GLU A 196 11.53 17.20 2.81
C GLU A 196 10.65 17.31 4.06
N ASP A 197 9.47 17.89 3.94
CA ASP A 197 8.46 17.91 5.03
C ASP A 197 7.80 16.53 5.13
N PRO A 198 7.87 15.86 6.28
CA PRO A 198 7.34 14.49 6.42
C PRO A 198 5.83 14.40 6.24
N TYR A 199 5.09 15.44 6.59
CA TYR A 199 3.63 15.45 6.42
C TYR A 199 3.23 15.68 4.98
N GLU A 200 3.94 16.52 4.25
CA GLU A 200 3.73 16.69 2.80
C GLU A 200 4.10 15.42 2.05
N GLU A 201 5.22 14.77 2.39
CA GLU A 201 5.62 13.50 1.79
C GLU A 201 4.53 12.43 1.97
N MET A 202 4.00 12.28 3.19
CA MET A 202 2.90 11.37 3.46
C MET A 202 1.60 11.78 2.73
N ALA A 203 1.31 13.09 2.66
CA ALA A 203 0.14 13.60 1.94
C ALA A 203 0.25 13.36 0.42
N MET A 204 1.42 13.55 -0.17
CA MET A 204 1.67 13.25 -1.59
C MET A 204 1.36 11.78 -1.90
N ARG A 205 1.72 10.85 -1.02
CA ARG A 205 1.42 9.43 -1.19
C ARG A 205 -0.08 9.14 -1.25
N LEU A 206 -0.89 9.89 -0.52
CA LEU A 206 -2.34 9.76 -0.55
C LEU A 206 -2.93 10.44 -1.80
N ILE A 207 -2.55 11.69 -2.07
CA ILE A 207 -3.08 12.48 -3.19
C ILE A 207 -2.69 11.88 -4.55
N TYR A 208 -1.44 11.41 -4.70
CA TYR A 208 -0.96 10.84 -5.97
C TYR A 208 -1.12 9.32 -6.05
N HIS A 209 -1.86 8.71 -5.13
CA HIS A 209 -2.17 7.29 -5.19
C HIS A 209 -2.92 6.92 -6.47
N ALA A 210 -2.59 5.79 -7.08
CA ALA A 210 -3.18 5.35 -8.36
C ALA A 210 -4.71 5.20 -8.31
N LEU A 211 -5.25 4.85 -7.14
CA LEU A 211 -6.69 4.70 -6.92
C LEU A 211 -7.38 6.01 -6.57
N ASN A 212 -6.67 7.13 -6.46
CA ASN A 212 -7.25 8.45 -6.19
C ASN A 212 -7.56 9.19 -7.48
N GLY A 213 -8.82 9.66 -7.64
CA GLY A 213 -9.27 10.51 -8.74
C GLY A 213 -9.92 9.74 -9.91
N PRO A 214 -9.88 10.27 -11.15
CA PRO A 214 -10.65 9.73 -12.26
C PRO A 214 -10.13 8.38 -12.73
N ILE A 215 -11.02 7.57 -13.32
CA ILE A 215 -10.71 6.22 -13.81
C ILE A 215 -9.54 6.18 -14.80
N SER A 216 -9.35 7.23 -15.61
CA SER A 216 -8.22 7.34 -16.53
C SER A 216 -6.86 7.26 -15.84
N ARG A 217 -6.75 7.80 -14.63
CA ARG A 217 -5.52 7.70 -13.82
C ARG A 217 -5.23 6.26 -13.42
N ARG A 218 -6.24 5.56 -12.94
CA ARG A 218 -6.14 4.15 -12.58
C ARG A 218 -5.74 3.28 -13.77
N ILE A 219 -6.36 3.51 -14.94
CA ILE A 219 -6.02 2.82 -16.19
C ILE A 219 -4.56 3.08 -16.56
N ASN A 220 -4.14 4.34 -16.58
CA ASN A 220 -2.77 4.70 -16.95
C ASN A 220 -1.72 4.13 -15.97
N ALA A 221 -2.02 4.11 -14.68
CA ALA A 221 -1.16 3.49 -13.69
C ALA A 221 -1.06 1.96 -13.91
N GLY A 222 -2.18 1.26 -14.12
CA GLY A 222 -2.20 -0.16 -14.43
C GLY A 222 -1.38 -0.51 -15.66
N ILE A 223 -1.56 0.23 -16.76
CA ILE A 223 -0.77 0.04 -18.00
C ILE A 223 0.72 0.26 -17.74
N ARG A 224 1.09 1.32 -17.02
CA ARG A 224 2.49 1.62 -16.69
C ARG A 224 3.12 0.49 -15.88
N HIS A 225 2.47 0.04 -14.82
CA HIS A 225 2.99 -0.99 -13.94
C HIS A 225 3.05 -2.36 -14.62
N ALA A 226 2.05 -2.72 -15.42
CA ALA A 226 2.09 -3.96 -16.20
C ALA A 226 3.28 -3.97 -17.17
N LYS A 227 3.52 -2.86 -17.88
CA LYS A 227 4.69 -2.71 -18.77
C LYS A 227 6.00 -2.75 -17.99
N GLN A 228 6.10 -2.05 -16.87
CA GLN A 228 7.30 -2.02 -16.02
C GLN A 228 7.65 -3.42 -15.50
N ALA A 229 6.67 -4.21 -15.12
CA ALA A 229 6.86 -5.59 -14.67
C ALA A 229 7.07 -6.61 -15.81
N GLY A 230 7.10 -6.18 -17.07
CA GLY A 230 7.26 -7.06 -18.22
C GLY A 230 6.12 -8.06 -18.39
N ALA A 231 4.89 -7.66 -18.07
CA ALA A 231 3.72 -8.52 -18.16
C ALA A 231 3.39 -8.88 -19.62
N ASP A 232 3.10 -10.16 -19.86
CA ASP A 232 2.61 -10.69 -21.15
C ASP A 232 1.08 -10.60 -21.25
N GLY A 233 0.40 -10.46 -20.12
CA GLY A 233 -1.05 -10.38 -20.02
C GLY A 233 -1.54 -9.75 -18.72
N VAL A 234 -2.82 -9.36 -18.72
CA VAL A 234 -3.54 -8.77 -17.59
C VAL A 234 -4.80 -9.55 -17.36
#